data_d0ec21e0b7e62c106e1b249cc622a23d
#
_entry.id   d0ec21e0b7e62c106e1b249cc622a23d
#
_cell.length_a   1.000
_cell.length_b   1.000
_cell.length_c   1.000
_cell.angle_alpha   90.00
_cell.angle_beta   90.00
_cell.angle_gamma   90.00
#
_symmetry.space_group_name_H-M   'P 1'
#
loop_
_entity.id
_entity.type
_entity.pdbx_description
1 polymer ?
#
loop_
_entity_poly.entity_id
_entity_poly.type
_entity_poly.pdbx_seq_one_letter_code
_entity_poly.pdbx_strand_id
1 'polypeptide(L)'
;ILANDLLQGELKRGYATTMRMLINSTAGIVGFIDVAKKLGFEKHNEDFGQTLAVWGLGEGFYLVLPVFGPSNPRDALGKLLVDPFLDPLGYYLDNTDREEVGYAITGVRGFTNYAAFVDQIDELRNSSLDFYGALRSLYRQLRNSEIKNGGSDDLPNLDPILDKRSVPPSLSKP
;
A
#
# COMPACT_ATOMS: atom_id res chain seq x y z
N ILE A 1 -5.41 10.03 2.39
CA ILE A 1 -5.76 9.24 3.58
C ILE A 1 -7.04 9.80 4.22
N LEU A 2 -7.07 10.97 4.83
CA LEU A 2 -8.24 11.51 5.55
C LEU A 2 -9.54 11.46 4.74
N ALA A 3 -9.51 11.84 3.47
CA ALA A 3 -10.68 11.79 2.60
C ALA A 3 -11.22 10.34 2.46
N ASN A 4 -10.32 9.38 2.30
CA ASN A 4 -10.68 7.98 2.19
C ASN A 4 -11.21 7.41 3.52
N ASP A 5 -10.62 7.76 4.66
CA ASP A 5 -11.13 7.41 6.00
C ASP A 5 -12.60 7.85 6.17
N LEU A 6 -12.92 9.09 5.76
CA LEU A 6 -14.27 9.64 5.84
C LEU A 6 -15.25 8.97 4.86
N LEU A 7 -14.81 8.71 3.63
CA LEU A 7 -15.62 8.03 2.60
C LEU A 7 -15.92 6.57 2.94
N GLN A 8 -15.05 5.94 3.73
CA GLN A 8 -15.24 4.59 4.26
C GLN A 8 -16.07 4.57 5.56
N GLY A 9 -16.34 5.74 6.16
CA GLY A 9 -17.05 5.86 7.44
C GLY A 9 -16.17 5.55 8.66
N GLU A 10 -14.87 5.48 8.49
CA GLU A 10 -13.87 5.17 9.54
C GLU A 10 -13.50 6.42 10.35
N LEU A 11 -14.46 6.95 11.13
CA LEU A 11 -14.30 8.20 11.89
C LEU A 11 -13.13 8.16 12.88
N LYS A 12 -12.84 6.99 13.49
CA LYS A 12 -11.70 6.85 14.42
C LYS A 12 -10.37 7.02 13.70
N ARG A 13 -10.24 6.45 12.50
CA ARG A 13 -9.04 6.56 11.66
C ARG A 13 -8.90 7.99 11.13
N GLY A 14 -9.99 8.59 10.66
CA GLY A 14 -10.01 10.00 10.26
C GLY A 14 -9.60 10.95 11.39
N TYR A 15 -10.05 10.69 12.63
CA TYR A 15 -9.59 11.44 13.79
C TYR A 15 -8.09 11.24 14.03
N ALA A 16 -7.60 10.01 14.00
CA ALA A 16 -6.17 9.72 14.15
C ALA A 16 -5.33 10.41 13.07
N THR A 17 -5.76 10.37 11.80
CA THR A 17 -5.10 11.07 10.67
C THR A 17 -5.03 12.58 10.92
N THR A 18 -6.13 13.18 11.37
CA THR A 18 -6.20 14.62 11.68
C THR A 18 -5.27 14.98 12.83
N MET A 19 -5.29 14.20 13.92
CA MET A 19 -4.42 14.43 15.07
C MET A 19 -2.94 14.26 14.70
N ARG A 20 -2.60 13.26 13.88
CA ARG A 20 -1.25 13.10 13.36
C ARG A 20 -0.78 14.31 12.56
N MET A 21 -1.64 14.83 11.68
CA MET A 21 -1.34 16.02 10.89
C MET A 21 -1.06 17.22 11.81
N LEU A 22 -1.91 17.49 12.79
CA LEU A 22 -1.76 18.61 13.71
C LEU A 22 -0.50 18.47 14.59
N ILE A 23 -0.30 17.31 15.21
CA ILE A 23 0.83 17.06 16.11
C ILE A 23 2.14 17.12 15.37
N ASN A 24 2.24 16.45 14.22
CA ASN A 24 3.48 16.41 13.46
C ASN A 24 3.81 17.76 12.79
N SER A 25 2.79 18.54 12.42
CA SER A 25 3.00 19.89 11.88
C SER A 25 3.45 20.90 12.95
N THR A 26 3.03 20.73 14.20
CA THR A 26 3.38 21.65 15.31
C THR A 26 4.59 21.16 16.10
N ALA A 27 4.46 20.04 16.80
CA ALA A 27 5.51 19.49 17.66
C ALA A 27 6.58 18.71 16.88
N GLY A 28 6.26 18.20 15.68
CA GLY A 28 7.15 17.41 14.82
C GLY A 28 8.02 18.22 13.86
N ILE A 29 8.14 19.54 14.07
CA ILE A 29 8.91 20.46 13.19
C ILE A 29 8.45 20.28 11.74
N VAL A 30 7.19 20.65 11.45
CA VAL A 30 6.58 20.53 10.11
C VAL A 30 6.63 19.08 9.53
N GLY A 31 6.55 18.07 10.42
CA GLY A 31 6.49 16.67 10.00
C GLY A 31 7.83 15.94 9.85
N PHE A 32 8.96 16.57 10.17
CA PHE A 32 10.27 15.91 10.17
C PHE A 32 10.38 14.83 11.25
N ILE A 33 9.68 15.01 12.37
CA ILE A 33 9.67 14.06 13.49
C ILE A 33 8.25 13.53 13.67
N ASP A 34 8.09 12.20 13.66
CA ASP A 34 6.79 11.56 13.92
C ASP A 34 6.52 11.48 15.43
N VAL A 35 6.10 12.62 16.01
CA VAL A 35 5.74 12.75 17.42
C VAL A 35 4.39 12.07 17.68
N ALA A 36 3.47 12.11 16.72
CA ALA A 36 2.15 11.51 16.85
C ALA A 36 2.22 9.99 17.09
N LYS A 37 3.17 9.29 16.46
CA LYS A 37 3.41 7.86 16.73
C LYS A 37 3.76 7.61 18.20
N LYS A 38 4.58 8.47 18.82
CA LYS A 38 4.96 8.37 20.23
C LYS A 38 3.78 8.60 21.18
N LEU A 39 2.75 9.31 20.72
CA LEU A 39 1.51 9.57 21.45
C LEU A 39 0.41 8.51 21.20
N GLY A 40 0.74 7.42 20.50
CA GLY A 40 -0.17 6.30 20.26
C GLY A 40 -1.06 6.46 19.01
N PHE A 41 -0.82 7.48 18.18
CA PHE A 41 -1.49 7.60 16.89
C PHE A 41 -0.69 6.84 15.83
N GLU A 42 -1.10 5.62 15.51
CA GLU A 42 -0.42 4.80 14.51
C GLU A 42 -0.62 5.33 13.10
N LYS A 43 0.40 5.15 12.27
CA LYS A 43 0.32 5.49 10.84
C LYS A 43 -0.43 4.38 10.11
N HIS A 44 -1.37 4.76 9.28
CA HIS A 44 -2.03 3.88 8.33
C HIS A 44 -2.02 4.49 6.92
N ASN A 45 -2.28 3.69 5.94
CA ASN A 45 -2.37 4.10 4.55
C ASN A 45 -3.77 3.78 4.04
N GLU A 46 -4.36 4.77 3.38
CA GLU A 46 -5.65 4.63 2.72
C GLU A 46 -5.57 5.17 1.30
N ASP A 47 -6.19 4.47 0.38
CA ASP A 47 -6.33 4.89 -1.01
C ASP A 47 -7.78 4.69 -1.50
N PHE A 48 -8.10 5.27 -2.65
CA PHE A 48 -9.46 5.20 -3.17
C PHE A 48 -9.85 3.79 -3.65
N GLY A 49 -8.89 2.93 -4.01
CA GLY A 49 -9.15 1.53 -4.31
C GLY A 49 -9.68 0.76 -3.10
N GLN A 50 -9.20 1.06 -1.88
CA GLN A 50 -9.74 0.52 -0.63
C GLN A 50 -11.16 1.04 -0.38
N THR A 51 -11.41 2.33 -0.60
CA THR A 51 -12.74 2.93 -0.50
C THR A 51 -13.74 2.23 -1.43
N LEU A 52 -13.37 2.00 -2.68
CA LEU A 52 -14.20 1.26 -3.63
C LEU A 52 -14.46 -0.19 -3.19
N ALA A 53 -13.47 -0.83 -2.55
CA ALA A 53 -13.65 -2.17 -1.99
C ALA A 53 -14.68 -2.20 -0.85
N VAL A 54 -14.59 -1.24 0.07
CA VAL A 54 -15.55 -1.09 1.19
C VAL A 54 -16.96 -0.83 0.65
N TRP A 55 -17.09 -0.10 -0.47
CA TRP A 55 -18.36 0.11 -1.15
C TRP A 55 -18.87 -1.10 -1.94
N GLY A 56 -18.10 -2.22 -1.93
CA GLY A 56 -18.50 -3.49 -2.54
C GLY A 56 -18.04 -3.69 -3.98
N LEU A 57 -17.18 -2.82 -4.52
CA LEU A 57 -16.61 -3.04 -5.85
C LEU A 57 -15.59 -4.17 -5.81
N GLY A 58 -15.81 -5.22 -6.60
CA GLY A 58 -14.88 -6.34 -6.71
C GLY A 58 -13.52 -5.94 -7.29
N GLU A 59 -12.50 -6.74 -7.00
CA GLU A 59 -11.13 -6.47 -7.45
C GLU A 59 -10.95 -6.63 -8.97
N GLY A 60 -11.74 -7.51 -9.62
CA GLY A 60 -11.60 -7.87 -11.01
C GLY A 60 -10.41 -8.82 -11.26
N PHE A 61 -9.79 -8.71 -12.43
CA PHE A 61 -8.63 -9.52 -12.80
C PHE A 61 -7.33 -8.92 -12.29
N TYR A 62 -6.34 -9.79 -12.06
CA TYR A 62 -5.00 -9.35 -11.68
C TYR A 62 -4.25 -8.79 -12.89
N LEU A 63 -3.56 -7.69 -12.70
CA LEU A 63 -2.70 -7.06 -13.69
C LEU A 63 -1.42 -6.53 -13.04
N VAL A 64 -0.41 -6.31 -13.85
CA VAL A 64 0.85 -5.69 -13.41
C VAL A 64 1.02 -4.40 -14.19
N LEU A 65 0.99 -3.28 -13.46
CA LEU A 65 1.18 -1.96 -14.05
C LEU A 65 2.68 -1.66 -14.17
N PRO A 66 3.13 -1.10 -15.30
CA PRO A 66 4.47 -0.55 -15.40
C PRO A 66 4.70 0.47 -14.26
N VAL A 67 5.86 0.43 -13.62
CA VAL A 67 6.26 1.31 -12.51
C VAL A 67 5.50 1.05 -11.20
N PHE A 68 4.18 0.80 -11.23
CA PHE A 68 3.35 0.63 -10.02
C PHE A 68 3.27 -0.82 -9.53
N GLY A 69 3.71 -1.79 -10.35
CA GLY A 69 3.74 -3.20 -9.96
C GLY A 69 2.37 -3.89 -9.93
N PRO A 70 2.21 -4.91 -9.06
CA PRO A 70 0.97 -5.67 -8.91
C PRO A 70 -0.24 -4.78 -8.63
N SER A 71 -1.36 -5.03 -9.31
CA SER A 71 -2.57 -4.25 -9.20
C SER A 71 -3.81 -5.05 -9.65
N ASN A 72 -4.95 -4.40 -9.64
CA ASN A 72 -6.20 -4.84 -10.25
C ASN A 72 -6.95 -3.61 -10.82
N PRO A 73 -7.99 -3.78 -11.65
CA PRO A 73 -8.71 -2.65 -12.24
C PRO A 73 -9.27 -1.65 -11.22
N ARG A 74 -9.83 -2.11 -10.11
CA ARG A 74 -10.35 -1.25 -9.04
C ARG A 74 -9.25 -0.36 -8.46
N ASP A 75 -8.14 -0.97 -8.06
CA ASP A 75 -7.03 -0.26 -7.42
C ASP A 75 -6.29 0.64 -8.43
N ALA A 76 -6.19 0.21 -9.69
CA ALA A 76 -5.65 1.02 -10.77
C ALA A 76 -6.50 2.29 -11.02
N LEU A 77 -7.83 2.15 -11.03
CA LEU A 77 -8.75 3.31 -11.15
C LEU A 77 -8.55 4.28 -9.97
N GLY A 78 -8.49 3.77 -8.74
CA GLY A 78 -8.24 4.60 -7.57
C GLY A 78 -6.94 5.37 -7.69
N LYS A 79 -5.83 4.67 -7.89
CA LYS A 79 -4.48 5.25 -7.92
C LYS A 79 -4.24 6.21 -9.09
N LEU A 80 -4.80 5.93 -10.26
CA LEU A 80 -4.53 6.72 -11.47
C LEU A 80 -5.51 7.87 -11.68
N LEU A 81 -6.77 7.71 -11.27
CA LEU A 81 -7.81 8.68 -11.57
C LEU A 81 -8.26 9.50 -10.36
N VAL A 82 -8.26 8.95 -9.16
CA VAL A 82 -8.86 9.61 -7.99
C VAL A 82 -7.83 10.10 -6.98
N ASP A 83 -6.86 9.27 -6.62
CA ASP A 83 -5.87 9.63 -5.62
C ASP A 83 -5.08 10.91 -5.97
N PRO A 84 -4.73 11.20 -7.24
CA PRO A 84 -4.09 12.46 -7.61
C PRO A 84 -4.96 13.69 -7.30
N PHE A 85 -6.28 13.59 -7.45
CA PHE A 85 -7.20 14.70 -7.09
C PHE A 85 -7.37 14.90 -5.59
N LEU A 86 -7.03 13.89 -4.79
CA LEU A 86 -7.08 13.97 -3.33
C LEU A 86 -5.71 14.33 -2.72
N ASP A 87 -4.70 14.64 -3.54
CA ASP A 87 -3.37 15.06 -3.10
C ASP A 87 -3.24 16.60 -3.08
N PRO A 88 -3.37 17.24 -1.90
CA PRO A 88 -3.26 18.71 -1.80
C PRO A 88 -1.86 19.21 -2.14
N LEU A 89 -0.83 18.39 -2.01
CA LEU A 89 0.53 18.75 -2.39
C LEU A 89 0.67 18.81 -3.92
N GLY A 90 0.08 17.86 -4.64
CA GLY A 90 0.01 17.88 -6.09
C GLY A 90 -0.64 19.17 -6.59
N TYR A 91 -1.80 19.52 -6.06
CA TYR A 91 -2.49 20.78 -6.38
C TYR A 91 -1.65 22.03 -6.12
N TYR A 92 -0.93 22.07 -5.01
CA TYR A 92 -0.05 23.20 -4.70
C TYR A 92 1.10 23.31 -5.69
N LEU A 93 1.70 22.19 -6.06
CA LEU A 93 2.82 22.14 -7.00
C LEU A 93 2.37 22.53 -8.42
N ASP A 94 1.22 22.05 -8.86
CA ASP A 94 0.64 22.38 -10.16
C ASP A 94 0.32 23.89 -10.27
N ASN A 95 -0.26 24.47 -9.20
CA ASN A 95 -0.57 25.90 -9.17
C ASN A 95 0.66 26.81 -9.05
N THR A 96 1.82 26.28 -8.71
CA THR A 96 3.07 27.04 -8.56
C THR A 96 4.06 26.81 -9.70
N ASP A 97 3.62 26.22 -10.82
CA ASP A 97 4.47 25.84 -11.96
C ASP A 97 5.68 24.97 -11.56
N ARG A 98 5.50 24.11 -10.55
CA ARG A 98 6.52 23.20 -10.02
C ARG A 98 6.17 21.72 -10.23
N GLU A 99 5.57 21.41 -11.34
CA GLU A 99 5.16 20.04 -11.70
C GLU A 99 6.35 19.06 -11.66
N GLU A 100 7.56 19.53 -12.04
CA GLU A 100 8.78 18.73 -11.99
C GLU A 100 9.08 18.17 -10.60
N VAL A 101 8.80 18.94 -9.55
CA VAL A 101 8.95 18.51 -8.16
C VAL A 101 7.93 17.42 -7.83
N GLY A 102 6.70 17.52 -8.33
CA GLY A 102 5.66 16.50 -8.20
C GLY A 102 6.08 15.18 -8.82
N TYR A 103 6.59 15.20 -10.05
CA TYR A 103 7.13 14.02 -10.72
C TYR A 103 8.33 13.41 -9.98
N ALA A 104 9.23 14.24 -9.47
CA ALA A 104 10.38 13.78 -8.67
C ALA A 104 9.92 13.08 -7.38
N ILE A 105 8.97 13.66 -6.64
CA ILE A 105 8.41 13.07 -5.42
C ILE A 105 7.73 11.74 -5.74
N THR A 106 6.95 11.66 -6.80
CA THR A 106 6.26 10.43 -7.22
C THR A 106 7.27 9.35 -7.59
N GLY A 107 8.33 9.71 -8.32
CA GLY A 107 9.42 8.79 -8.67
C GLY A 107 10.16 8.27 -7.44
N VAL A 108 10.50 9.15 -6.50
CA VAL A 108 11.17 8.76 -5.23
C VAL A 108 10.26 7.87 -4.39
N ARG A 109 8.97 8.19 -4.26
CA ARG A 109 8.00 7.35 -3.55
C ARG A 109 7.85 5.97 -4.20
N GLY A 110 7.76 5.92 -5.53
CA GLY A 110 7.72 4.66 -6.28
C GLY A 110 8.96 3.81 -6.04
N PHE A 111 10.14 4.43 -6.11
CA PHE A 111 11.41 3.76 -5.86
C PHE A 111 11.54 3.26 -4.41
N THR A 112 11.19 4.09 -3.41
CA THR A 112 11.26 3.68 -2.01
C THR A 112 10.28 2.55 -1.68
N ASN A 113 9.08 2.57 -2.26
CA ASN A 113 8.12 1.48 -2.11
C ASN A 113 8.65 0.20 -2.77
N TYR A 114 9.21 0.30 -3.97
CA TYR A 114 9.84 -0.85 -4.62
C TYR A 114 11.01 -1.41 -3.79
N ALA A 115 11.91 -0.55 -3.31
CA ALA A 115 13.06 -0.95 -2.50
C ALA A 115 12.67 -1.66 -1.20
N ALA A 116 11.52 -1.28 -0.60
CA ALA A 116 11.01 -1.94 0.61
C ALA A 116 10.57 -3.38 0.36
N PHE A 117 10.21 -3.72 -0.87
CA PHE A 117 9.70 -5.05 -1.23
C PHE A 117 10.69 -5.89 -2.06
N VAL A 118 11.81 -5.31 -2.48
CA VAL A 118 12.75 -5.99 -3.40
C VAL A 118 13.27 -7.30 -2.82
N ASP A 119 13.66 -7.32 -1.55
CA ASP A 119 14.18 -8.53 -0.90
C ASP A 119 13.10 -9.63 -0.83
N GLN A 120 11.86 -9.27 -0.53
CA GLN A 120 10.73 -10.20 -0.48
C GLN A 120 10.38 -10.73 -1.88
N ILE A 121 10.48 -9.89 -2.90
CA ILE A 121 10.25 -10.28 -4.29
C ILE A 121 11.35 -11.23 -4.76
N ASP A 122 12.60 -10.96 -4.43
CA ASP A 122 13.73 -11.81 -4.78
C ASP A 122 13.67 -13.16 -4.05
N GLU A 123 13.30 -13.18 -2.77
CA GLU A 123 13.07 -14.41 -2.02
C GLU A 123 11.94 -15.23 -2.64
N LEU A 124 10.82 -14.59 -2.96
CA LEU A 124 9.68 -15.22 -3.63
C LEU A 124 10.08 -15.79 -4.98
N ARG A 125 10.88 -15.07 -5.76
CA ARG A 125 11.37 -15.48 -7.07
C ARG A 125 12.28 -16.71 -6.99
N ASN A 126 13.12 -16.77 -5.96
CA ASN A 126 14.09 -17.86 -5.79
C ASN A 126 13.47 -19.09 -5.13
N SER A 127 12.39 -18.94 -4.36
CA SER A 127 11.76 -20.03 -3.60
C SER A 127 10.54 -20.65 -4.29
N SER A 128 9.82 -19.88 -5.11
CA SER A 128 8.57 -20.36 -5.72
C SER A 128 8.80 -21.06 -7.06
N LEU A 129 8.04 -22.13 -7.29
CA LEU A 129 7.99 -22.84 -8.59
C LEU A 129 7.21 -22.01 -9.63
N ASP A 130 6.19 -21.28 -9.19
CA ASP A 130 5.41 -20.35 -10.00
C ASP A 130 5.46 -18.96 -9.34
N PHE A 131 6.42 -18.16 -9.79
CA PHE A 131 6.59 -16.78 -9.31
C PHE A 131 5.36 -15.91 -9.55
N TYR A 132 4.69 -16.05 -10.71
CA TYR A 132 3.52 -15.23 -11.02
C TYR A 132 2.34 -15.55 -10.10
N GLY A 133 2.07 -16.83 -9.87
CA GLY A 133 1.02 -17.28 -8.97
C GLY A 133 1.28 -16.85 -7.53
N ALA A 134 2.52 -16.96 -7.08
CA ALA A 134 2.95 -16.56 -5.75
C ALA A 134 2.82 -15.03 -5.55
N LEU A 135 3.30 -14.22 -6.50
CA LEU A 135 3.20 -12.76 -6.47
C LEU A 135 1.75 -12.28 -6.47
N ARG A 136 0.89 -12.90 -7.30
CA ARG A 136 -0.55 -12.62 -7.32
C ARG A 136 -1.22 -12.94 -6.00
N SER A 137 -0.87 -14.07 -5.40
CA SER A 137 -1.42 -14.50 -4.10
C SER A 137 -1.00 -13.54 -2.98
N LEU A 138 0.28 -13.18 -2.95
CA LEU A 138 0.82 -12.21 -1.99
C LEU A 138 0.12 -10.86 -2.11
N TYR A 139 0.01 -10.32 -3.32
CA TYR A 139 -0.68 -9.05 -3.55
C TYR A 139 -2.12 -9.07 -3.03
N ARG A 140 -2.88 -10.15 -3.32
CA ARG A 140 -4.27 -10.27 -2.84
C ARG A 140 -4.37 -10.36 -1.33
N GLN A 141 -3.46 -11.07 -0.69
CA GLN A 141 -3.44 -11.19 0.77
C GLN A 141 -3.13 -9.84 1.43
N LEU A 142 -2.09 -9.15 0.96
CA LEU A 142 -1.75 -7.81 1.43
C LEU A 142 -2.92 -6.84 1.24
N ARG A 143 -3.50 -6.84 0.05
CA ARG A 143 -4.61 -5.94 -0.26
C ARG A 143 -5.87 -6.21 0.56
N ASN A 144 -6.18 -7.47 0.81
CA ASN A 144 -7.30 -7.85 1.67
C ASN A 144 -7.05 -7.47 3.14
N SER A 145 -5.82 -7.55 3.61
CA SER A 145 -5.44 -7.07 4.95
C SER A 145 -5.64 -5.54 5.04
N GLU A 146 -5.15 -4.77 4.07
CA GLU A 146 -5.34 -3.32 4.01
C GLU A 146 -6.83 -2.94 4.03
N ILE A 147 -7.66 -3.55 3.18
CA ILE A 147 -9.11 -3.29 3.10
C ILE A 147 -9.83 -3.60 4.42
N LYS A 148 -9.38 -4.61 5.15
CA LYS A 148 -9.92 -4.97 6.47
C LYS A 148 -9.34 -4.14 7.61
N ASN A 149 -8.53 -3.14 7.31
CA ASN A 149 -7.83 -2.34 8.30
C ASN A 149 -6.92 -3.17 9.23
N GLY A 150 -6.36 -4.26 8.72
CA GLY A 150 -5.42 -5.11 9.42
C GLY A 150 -4.17 -4.33 9.84
N GLY A 151 -3.63 -4.64 11.00
CA GLY A 151 -2.37 -4.08 11.49
C GLY A 151 -1.15 -4.67 10.76
N SER A 152 0.03 -4.17 11.09
CA SER A 152 1.30 -4.73 10.61
C SER A 152 1.48 -6.21 10.98
N ASP A 153 0.80 -6.66 12.05
CA ASP A 153 0.83 -8.04 12.53
C ASP A 153 -0.06 -8.98 11.69
N ASP A 154 -0.97 -8.41 10.88
CA ASP A 154 -1.81 -9.15 9.94
C ASP A 154 -1.14 -9.30 8.55
N LEU A 155 0.15 -9.01 8.43
CA LEU A 155 0.90 -9.29 7.22
C LEU A 155 0.83 -10.79 6.90
N PRO A 156 0.64 -11.18 5.64
CA PRO A 156 0.55 -12.58 5.27
C PRO A 156 1.77 -13.32 5.76
N ASN A 157 1.53 -14.43 6.47
CA ASN A 157 2.60 -15.35 6.79
C ASN A 157 3.07 -15.99 5.47
N LEU A 158 4.28 -15.65 5.05
CA LEU A 158 4.90 -16.19 3.84
C LEU A 158 5.45 -17.60 4.05
N ASP A 159 5.58 -18.08 5.30
CA ASP A 159 6.13 -19.39 5.62
C ASP A 159 5.47 -20.54 4.86
N PRO A 160 4.13 -20.59 4.64
CA PRO A 160 3.52 -21.65 3.86
C PRO A 160 3.88 -21.60 2.37
N ILE A 161 4.24 -20.42 1.84
CA ILE A 161 4.62 -20.23 0.43
C ILE A 161 6.12 -20.53 0.26
N LEU A 162 6.91 -20.23 1.29
CA LEU A 162 8.37 -20.40 1.32
C LEU A 162 8.81 -21.78 1.83
N ASP A 163 7.92 -22.54 2.48
CA ASP A 163 8.28 -23.86 3.02
C ASP A 163 8.44 -24.91 1.89
N LYS A 164 9.68 -25.07 1.48
CA LYS A 164 10.09 -26.14 0.52
C LYS A 164 9.79 -27.57 1.03
N ARG A 165 9.37 -27.74 2.31
CA ARG A 165 9.05 -29.03 2.92
C ARG A 165 7.61 -29.47 2.68
N SER A 166 6.76 -28.60 2.10
CA SER A 166 5.40 -28.97 1.68
C SER A 166 5.33 -29.77 0.38
N VAL A 167 6.48 -30.12 -0.23
CA VAL A 167 6.52 -31.07 -1.35
C VAL A 167 6.26 -32.47 -0.79
N PRO A 168 5.15 -33.13 -1.18
CA PRO A 168 4.86 -34.47 -0.71
C PRO A 168 6.00 -35.44 -1.07
N PRO A 169 6.39 -36.34 -0.15
CA PRO A 169 7.57 -37.23 -0.34
C PRO A 169 7.46 -38.21 -1.51
N SER A 170 6.38 -38.17 -2.26
CA SER A 170 6.14 -39.05 -3.40
C SER A 170 6.87 -38.68 -4.69
N LEU A 171 7.53 -37.52 -4.75
CA LEU A 171 8.26 -37.05 -5.93
C LEU A 171 9.80 -37.06 -5.77
N SER A 172 10.31 -37.52 -4.63
CA SER A 172 11.74 -37.67 -4.39
C SER A 172 12.18 -39.15 -4.60
N LYS A 173 12.07 -39.68 -5.81
CA LYS A 173 12.80 -40.91 -6.19
C LYS A 173 13.48 -40.72 -7.54
N PRO A 174 14.76 -41.15 -7.59
CA PRO A 174 15.62 -41.04 -8.78
C PRO A 174 15.10 -41.84 -9.95
#